data_28503507a60386cce8c13923834589f6
#
_entry.id   28503507a60386cce8c13923834589f6
#
_cell.length_a   1.000
_cell.length_b   1.000
_cell.length_c   1.000
_cell.angle_alpha   90.00
_cell.angle_beta   90.00
_cell.angle_gamma   90.00
#
_symmetry.space_group_name_H-M   'P 1'
#
loop_
_entity.id
_entity.type
_entity.pdbx_description
1 polymer ?
#
loop_
_entity_poly.entity_id
_entity_poly.type
_entity_poly.pdbx_seq_one_letter_code
_entity_poly.pdbx_strand_id
1 'polypeptide(L)'
;MREFIITVNSTVDLPKEWLEERHVPVLPLKYTIDGENYTDMSGLTAKEFFQKLREGHMSVTSQINPEEAREMLEPFVKEGKDVLHLGFSSGLSGTCNSMRIAAEELAEDYPEAKIIVIDTLCACLGEGLLLYYALKLKEEGKTIDEIAKCCLLYTSPSPRDISGSR
;
A
#
# COMPACT_ATOMS: atom_id res chain seq x y z
N MET A 1 13.13 21.09 -1.06
CA MET A 1 11.99 20.13 -1.03
C MET A 1 12.53 18.89 -0.37
N ARG A 2 11.86 18.33 0.66
CA ARG A 2 12.29 17.05 1.25
C ARG A 2 12.16 15.95 0.20
N GLU A 3 13.07 15.01 0.23
CA GLU A 3 12.94 13.79 -0.55
C GLU A 3 11.72 13.02 -0.04
N PHE A 4 11.00 12.37 -0.94
CA PHE A 4 9.88 11.53 -0.56
C PHE A 4 9.94 10.16 -1.22
N ILE A 5 9.33 9.20 -0.58
CA ILE A 5 9.20 7.83 -1.06
C ILE A 5 7.74 7.47 -1.29
N ILE A 6 7.48 6.65 -2.30
CA ILE A 6 6.15 6.07 -2.55
C ILE A 6 6.19 4.62 -2.09
N THR A 7 5.27 4.24 -1.21
CA THR A 7 5.15 2.89 -0.65
C THR A 7 3.79 2.29 -1.00
N VAL A 8 3.70 0.98 -1.07
CA VAL A 8 2.47 0.22 -1.38
C VAL A 8 2.31 -0.97 -0.46
N ASN A 9 1.12 -1.57 -0.45
CA ASN A 9 0.94 -2.91 0.13
C ASN A 9 1.32 -4.00 -0.88
N SER A 10 1.52 -5.23 -0.40
CA SER A 10 1.80 -6.39 -1.26
C SER A 10 0.66 -6.72 -2.23
N THR A 11 -0.53 -6.19 -1.98
CA THR A 11 -1.71 -6.32 -2.82
C THR A 11 -1.60 -5.61 -4.18
N VAL A 12 -0.53 -4.87 -4.42
CA VAL A 12 -0.26 -4.16 -5.68
C VAL A 12 -0.15 -5.09 -6.90
N ASP A 13 0.16 -6.38 -6.67
CA ASP A 13 0.19 -7.46 -7.67
C ASP A 13 1.08 -7.18 -8.89
N LEU A 14 2.20 -6.49 -8.66
CA LEU A 14 3.23 -6.23 -9.66
C LEU A 14 4.43 -7.17 -9.45
N PRO A 15 5.18 -7.49 -10.52
CA PRO A 15 6.39 -8.31 -10.41
C PRO A 15 7.38 -7.72 -9.40
N LYS A 16 7.93 -8.58 -8.55
CA LYS A 16 8.88 -8.18 -7.49
C LYS A 16 10.08 -7.42 -8.08
N GLU A 17 10.63 -7.94 -9.17
CA GLU A 17 11.76 -7.35 -9.88
C GLU A 17 11.44 -5.92 -10.36
N TRP A 18 10.21 -5.69 -10.85
CA TRP A 18 9.77 -4.39 -11.31
C TRP A 18 9.71 -3.35 -10.18
N LEU A 19 9.27 -3.77 -8.98
CA LEU A 19 9.19 -2.94 -7.78
C LEU A 19 10.60 -2.63 -7.24
N GLU A 20 11.49 -3.65 -7.21
CA GLU A 20 12.87 -3.51 -6.75
C GLU A 20 13.68 -2.57 -7.65
N GLU A 21 13.58 -2.69 -8.97
CA GLU A 21 14.23 -1.79 -9.95
C GLU A 21 13.84 -0.31 -9.76
N ARG A 22 12.63 -0.05 -9.25
CA ARG A 22 12.10 1.30 -9.00
C ARG A 22 12.20 1.74 -7.55
N HIS A 23 12.87 0.93 -6.73
CA HIS A 23 13.07 1.19 -5.31
C HIS A 23 11.74 1.50 -4.57
N VAL A 24 10.67 0.75 -4.90
CA VAL A 24 9.37 0.88 -4.24
C VAL A 24 9.32 -0.06 -3.03
N PRO A 25 9.27 0.48 -1.81
CA PRO A 25 9.07 -0.35 -0.63
C PRO A 25 7.65 -0.93 -0.62
N VAL A 26 7.59 -2.24 -0.46
CA VAL A 26 6.32 -2.96 -0.32
C VAL A 26 6.10 -3.30 1.14
N LEU A 27 4.97 -2.87 1.68
CA LEU A 27 4.54 -3.17 3.05
C LEU A 27 3.66 -4.42 3.01
N PRO A 28 4.22 -5.60 3.39
CA PRO A 28 3.56 -6.88 3.13
C PRO A 28 2.41 -7.14 4.09
N LEU A 29 1.34 -7.70 3.56
CA LEU A 29 0.27 -8.30 4.35
C LEU A 29 0.71 -9.66 4.92
N LYS A 30 -0.07 -10.17 5.86
CA LYS A 30 0.19 -11.46 6.51
C LYS A 30 -0.99 -12.41 6.32
N TYR A 31 -0.70 -13.70 6.30
CA TYR A 31 -1.70 -14.75 6.28
C TYR A 31 -1.24 -15.96 7.08
N THR A 32 -2.19 -16.78 7.50
CA THR A 32 -1.95 -18.01 8.27
C THR A 32 -2.51 -19.19 7.51
N ILE A 33 -1.77 -20.29 7.43
CA ILE A 33 -2.24 -21.60 6.95
C ILE A 33 -1.78 -22.63 7.96
N ASP A 34 -2.67 -23.50 8.40
CA ASP A 34 -2.38 -24.60 9.34
C ASP A 34 -1.78 -24.11 10.68
N GLY A 35 -2.10 -22.88 11.09
CA GLY A 35 -1.56 -22.27 12.31
C GLY A 35 -0.16 -21.65 12.14
N GLU A 36 0.46 -21.76 10.97
CA GLU A 36 1.73 -21.11 10.66
C GLU A 36 1.49 -19.74 10.00
N ASN A 37 2.22 -18.72 10.46
CA ASN A 37 2.15 -17.36 9.95
C ASN A 37 3.14 -17.15 8.81
N TYR A 38 2.66 -16.55 7.74
CA TYR A 38 3.44 -16.19 6.57
C TYR A 38 3.32 -14.70 6.27
N THR A 39 4.38 -14.14 5.72
CA THR A 39 4.38 -12.78 5.17
C THR A 39 4.27 -12.87 3.66
N ASP A 40 3.37 -12.10 3.08
CA ASP A 40 3.19 -12.05 1.63
C ASP A 40 4.49 -11.63 0.93
N MET A 41 4.70 -12.09 -0.30
CA MET A 41 5.92 -11.91 -1.12
C MET A 41 7.21 -12.55 -0.58
N SER A 42 7.25 -13.06 0.66
CA SER A 42 8.42 -13.70 1.26
C SER A 42 8.12 -15.05 1.92
N GLY A 43 6.85 -15.44 1.95
CA GLY A 43 6.38 -16.71 2.48
C GLY A 43 6.40 -17.83 1.43
N LEU A 44 5.27 -18.52 1.30
CA LEU A 44 5.09 -19.55 0.28
C LEU A 44 5.12 -18.95 -1.12
N THR A 45 5.67 -19.68 -2.07
CA THR A 45 5.47 -19.35 -3.49
C THR A 45 3.98 -19.50 -3.86
N ALA A 46 3.53 -18.79 -4.88
CA ALA A 46 2.16 -18.90 -5.36
C ALA A 46 1.77 -20.35 -5.68
N LYS A 47 2.71 -21.14 -6.23
CA LYS A 47 2.50 -22.55 -6.53
C LYS A 47 2.25 -23.38 -5.27
N GLU A 48 3.06 -23.21 -4.24
CA GLU A 48 2.92 -23.91 -2.96
C GLU A 48 1.64 -23.48 -2.24
N PHE A 49 1.34 -22.18 -2.21
CA PHE A 49 0.12 -21.65 -1.63
C PHE A 49 -1.13 -22.26 -2.27
N PHE A 50 -1.26 -22.21 -3.59
CA PHE A 50 -2.42 -22.79 -4.29
C PHE A 50 -2.46 -24.31 -4.22
N GLN A 51 -1.31 -24.99 -4.08
CA GLN A 51 -1.29 -26.42 -3.86
C GLN A 51 -1.91 -26.79 -2.52
N LYS A 52 -1.52 -26.10 -1.44
CA LYS A 52 -2.12 -26.28 -0.10
C LYS A 52 -3.64 -26.06 -0.14
N LEU A 53 -4.12 -25.01 -0.81
CA LEU A 53 -5.56 -24.75 -0.93
C LEU A 53 -6.30 -25.90 -1.66
N ARG A 54 -5.70 -26.49 -2.72
CA ARG A 54 -6.29 -27.64 -3.42
C ARG A 54 -6.31 -28.91 -2.56
N GLU A 55 -5.39 -29.04 -1.63
CA GLU A 55 -5.32 -30.13 -0.63
C GLU A 55 -6.31 -29.94 0.51
N GLY A 56 -7.05 -28.82 0.54
CA GLY A 56 -8.11 -28.53 1.52
C GLY A 56 -7.65 -27.70 2.71
N HIS A 57 -6.41 -27.20 2.70
CA HIS A 57 -5.95 -26.26 3.73
C HIS A 57 -6.63 -24.90 3.57
N MET A 58 -6.98 -24.27 4.68
CA MET A 58 -7.63 -22.95 4.67
C MET A 58 -6.63 -21.85 5.04
N SER A 59 -6.61 -20.80 4.22
CA SER A 59 -5.86 -19.60 4.52
C SER A 59 -6.74 -18.56 5.21
N VAL A 60 -6.19 -17.90 6.23
CA VAL A 60 -6.81 -16.76 6.91
C VAL A 60 -5.87 -15.57 6.82
N THR A 61 -6.36 -14.46 6.27
CA THR A 61 -5.58 -13.22 6.20
C THR A 61 -5.74 -12.39 7.47
N SER A 62 -4.71 -11.65 7.83
CA SER A 62 -4.76 -10.65 8.90
C SER A 62 -4.47 -9.26 8.34
N GLN A 63 -5.20 -8.26 8.83
CA GLN A 63 -4.85 -6.87 8.54
C GLN A 63 -3.61 -6.46 9.33
N ILE A 64 -2.87 -5.49 8.81
CA ILE A 64 -1.80 -4.81 9.53
C ILE A 64 -2.46 -3.96 10.64
N ASN A 65 -1.96 -4.05 11.87
CA ASN A 65 -2.41 -3.19 12.96
C ASN A 65 -1.66 -1.84 12.97
N PRO A 66 -2.11 -0.81 13.73
CA PRO A 66 -1.44 0.50 13.74
C PRO A 66 0.01 0.47 14.19
N GLU A 67 0.37 -0.36 15.17
CA GLU A 67 1.75 -0.49 15.66
C GLU A 67 2.66 -1.07 14.57
N GLU A 68 2.24 -2.15 13.91
CA GLU A 68 2.95 -2.71 12.75
C GLU A 68 3.07 -1.70 11.61
N ALA A 69 2.01 -0.94 11.33
CA ALA A 69 2.02 0.11 10.31
C ALA A 69 3.04 1.21 10.66
N ARG A 70 3.11 1.61 11.93
CA ARG A 70 4.10 2.56 12.42
C ARG A 70 5.51 2.04 12.23
N GLU A 71 5.80 0.80 12.65
CA GLU A 71 7.11 0.16 12.47
C GLU A 71 7.56 0.11 11.00
N MET A 72 6.61 -0.04 10.08
CA MET A 72 6.88 -0.06 8.64
C MET A 72 7.17 1.32 8.06
N LEU A 73 6.54 2.40 8.56
CA LEU A 73 6.67 3.75 8.03
C LEU A 73 7.79 4.55 8.70
N GLU A 74 8.02 4.35 10.00
CA GLU A 74 8.95 5.14 10.80
C GLU A 74 10.40 5.16 10.27
N PRO A 75 10.97 4.07 9.73
CA PRO A 75 12.33 4.09 9.17
C PRO A 75 12.53 5.17 8.10
N PHE A 76 11.56 5.36 7.22
CA PHE A 76 11.65 6.38 6.16
C PHE A 76 11.62 7.80 6.73
N VAL A 77 10.79 8.01 7.73
CA VAL A 77 10.68 9.31 8.43
C VAL A 77 11.97 9.64 9.18
N LYS A 78 12.58 8.65 9.85
CA LYS A 78 13.88 8.79 10.53
C LYS A 78 15.02 9.09 9.56
N GLU A 79 14.96 8.58 8.32
CA GLU A 79 15.89 8.93 7.25
C GLU A 79 15.67 10.34 6.69
N GLY A 80 14.69 11.08 7.18
CA GLY A 80 14.37 12.44 6.74
C GLY A 80 13.52 12.50 5.47
N LYS A 81 12.85 11.43 5.08
CA LYS A 81 11.97 11.37 3.90
C LYS A 81 10.51 11.64 4.27
N ASP A 82 9.79 12.25 3.35
CA ASP A 82 8.33 12.25 3.37
C ASP A 82 7.81 10.93 2.78
N VAL A 83 6.59 10.52 3.10
CA VAL A 83 6.01 9.24 2.65
C VAL A 83 4.66 9.46 1.98
N LEU A 84 4.51 8.93 0.77
CA LEU A 84 3.23 8.75 0.10
C LEU A 84 2.91 7.25 0.08
N HIS A 85 1.95 6.83 0.89
CA HIS A 85 1.49 5.44 0.91
C HIS A 85 0.23 5.27 0.06
N LEU A 86 0.29 4.41 -0.95
CA LEU A 86 -0.87 3.98 -1.73
C LEU A 86 -1.38 2.69 -1.12
N GLY A 87 -2.47 2.81 -0.37
CA GLY A 87 -2.99 1.74 0.46
C GLY A 87 -4.03 0.88 -0.23
N PHE A 88 -4.03 -0.41 0.08
CA PHE A 88 -5.07 -1.36 -0.26
C PHE A 88 -6.45 -0.84 0.17
N SER A 89 -7.47 -1.07 -0.67
CA SER A 89 -8.84 -0.57 -0.48
C SER A 89 -9.38 -0.76 0.94
N SER A 90 -9.84 0.33 1.55
CA SER A 90 -10.52 0.30 2.85
C SER A 90 -11.83 -0.47 2.82
N GLY A 91 -12.43 -0.67 1.65
CA GLY A 91 -13.61 -1.50 1.46
C GLY A 91 -13.32 -3.02 1.57
N LEU A 92 -12.05 -3.42 1.53
CA LEU A 92 -11.62 -4.82 1.59
C LEU A 92 -10.84 -5.16 2.85
N SER A 93 -10.13 -4.18 3.45
CA SER A 93 -9.28 -4.41 4.63
C SER A 93 -9.21 -3.17 5.51
N GLY A 94 -9.09 -3.37 6.83
CA GLY A 94 -8.79 -2.32 7.79
C GLY A 94 -7.34 -1.78 7.73
N THR A 95 -6.47 -2.39 6.92
CA THR A 95 -5.06 -2.01 6.79
C THR A 95 -4.86 -0.53 6.44
N CYS A 96 -5.64 0.00 5.49
CA CYS A 96 -5.55 1.42 5.12
C CYS A 96 -5.84 2.35 6.30
N ASN A 97 -6.81 2.00 7.14
CA ASN A 97 -7.10 2.77 8.36
C ASN A 97 -5.97 2.68 9.39
N SER A 98 -5.37 1.51 9.56
CA SER A 98 -4.19 1.33 10.44
C SER A 98 -3.01 2.19 9.97
N MET A 99 -2.79 2.28 8.65
CA MET A 99 -1.77 3.16 8.07
C MET A 99 -2.04 4.65 8.34
N ARG A 100 -3.31 5.08 8.31
CA ARG A 100 -3.68 6.47 8.66
C ARG A 100 -3.41 6.78 10.12
N ILE A 101 -3.81 5.89 11.04
CA ILE A 101 -3.53 6.05 12.47
C ILE A 101 -2.03 6.16 12.72
N ALA A 102 -1.24 5.25 12.14
CA ALA A 102 0.22 5.30 12.26
C ALA A 102 0.83 6.59 11.67
N ALA A 103 0.28 7.07 10.55
CA ALA A 103 0.73 8.33 9.95
C ALA A 103 0.43 9.55 10.85
N GLU A 104 -0.72 9.58 11.52
CA GLU A 104 -1.09 10.62 12.48
C GLU A 104 -0.17 10.61 13.70
N GLU A 105 0.08 9.43 14.29
CA GLU A 105 1.03 9.29 15.41
C GLU A 105 2.45 9.69 15.03
N LEU A 106 2.93 9.27 13.85
CA LEU A 106 4.25 9.66 13.36
C LEU A 106 4.36 11.17 13.08
N ALA A 107 3.28 11.81 12.65
CA ALA A 107 3.26 13.26 12.44
C ALA A 107 3.36 14.04 13.77
N GLU A 108 2.90 13.49 14.88
CA GLU A 108 3.09 14.07 16.21
C GLU A 108 4.57 13.99 16.66
N ASP A 109 5.23 12.85 16.42
CA ASP A 109 6.61 12.62 16.80
C ASP A 109 7.63 13.28 15.85
N TYR A 110 7.27 13.41 14.58
CA TYR A 110 8.12 13.97 13.50
C TYR A 110 7.37 15.09 12.75
N PRO A 111 7.12 16.25 13.37
CA PRO A 111 6.26 17.30 12.81
C PRO A 111 6.77 17.92 11.51
N GLU A 112 8.05 17.71 11.17
CA GLU A 112 8.63 18.15 9.90
C GLU A 112 8.39 17.17 8.74
N ALA A 113 7.98 15.92 9.04
CA ALA A 113 7.73 14.91 8.01
C ALA A 113 6.29 14.97 7.53
N LYS A 114 6.13 14.85 6.23
CA LYS A 114 4.81 14.70 5.61
C LYS A 114 4.55 13.23 5.30
N ILE A 115 3.47 12.69 5.85
CA ILE A 115 3.02 11.32 5.58
C ILE A 115 1.61 11.39 5.03
N ILE A 116 1.42 10.96 3.79
CA ILE A 116 0.13 10.96 3.10
C ILE A 116 -0.27 9.52 2.84
N VAL A 117 -1.44 9.11 3.31
CA VAL A 117 -2.02 7.80 3.06
C VAL A 117 -3.23 7.95 2.14
N ILE A 118 -3.13 7.39 0.95
CA ILE A 118 -4.20 7.36 -0.06
C ILE A 118 -4.91 6.01 0.02
N ASP A 119 -6.21 6.03 0.22
CA ASP A 119 -7.06 4.87 -0.02
C ASP A 119 -7.25 4.74 -1.53
N THR A 120 -6.67 3.71 -2.13
CA THR A 120 -6.77 3.53 -3.58
C THR A 120 -8.15 3.10 -4.04
N LEU A 121 -9.01 2.61 -3.12
CA LEU A 121 -10.29 1.95 -3.41
C LEU A 121 -10.13 0.79 -4.43
N CYS A 122 -8.92 0.30 -4.58
CA CYS A 122 -8.51 -0.72 -5.54
C CYS A 122 -7.80 -1.87 -4.83
N ALA A 123 -7.61 -2.93 -5.59
CA ALA A 123 -6.78 -4.08 -5.29
C ALA A 123 -6.04 -4.51 -6.55
N CYS A 124 -5.04 -5.37 -6.42
CA CYS A 124 -4.30 -5.99 -7.52
C CYS A 124 -3.76 -4.94 -8.50
N LEU A 125 -3.89 -5.21 -9.79
CA LEU A 125 -3.41 -4.33 -10.85
C LEU A 125 -4.09 -2.94 -10.88
N GLY A 126 -5.24 -2.75 -10.22
CA GLY A 126 -5.85 -1.42 -10.06
C GLY A 126 -4.98 -0.51 -9.17
N GLU A 127 -4.48 -1.05 -8.06
CA GLU A 127 -3.49 -0.40 -7.19
C GLU A 127 -2.14 -0.25 -7.93
N GLY A 128 -1.73 -1.30 -8.68
CA GLY A 128 -0.51 -1.28 -9.49
C GLY A 128 -0.50 -0.19 -10.57
N LEU A 129 -1.63 0.03 -11.23
CA LEU A 129 -1.77 1.08 -12.23
C LEU A 129 -1.64 2.47 -11.60
N LEU A 130 -2.23 2.67 -10.42
CA LEU A 130 -2.10 3.93 -9.69
C LEU A 130 -0.65 4.19 -9.28
N LEU A 131 0.06 3.17 -8.79
CA LEU A 131 1.48 3.23 -8.49
C LEU A 131 2.31 3.60 -9.72
N TYR A 132 2.03 2.98 -10.87
CA TYR A 132 2.73 3.28 -12.12
C TYR A 132 2.63 4.77 -12.48
N TYR A 133 1.43 5.35 -12.40
CA TYR A 133 1.25 6.78 -12.68
C TYR A 133 1.88 7.67 -11.61
N ALA A 134 1.81 7.29 -10.34
CA ALA A 134 2.45 8.04 -9.25
C ALA A 134 3.97 8.11 -9.42
N LEU A 135 4.62 7.00 -9.80
CA LEU A 135 6.05 6.94 -10.08
C LEU A 135 6.41 7.80 -11.30
N LYS A 136 5.62 7.73 -12.37
CA LYS A 136 5.83 8.54 -13.58
C LYS A 136 5.76 10.04 -13.25
N LEU A 137 4.78 10.47 -12.47
CA LEU A 137 4.68 11.86 -12.02
C LEU A 137 5.86 12.28 -11.15
N LYS A 138 6.39 11.36 -10.31
CA LYS A 138 7.60 11.60 -9.52
C LYS A 138 8.83 11.79 -10.42
N GLU A 139 8.97 10.96 -11.45
CA GLU A 139 10.05 11.11 -12.47
C GLU A 139 9.94 12.43 -13.24
N GLU A 140 8.72 12.93 -13.46
CA GLU A 140 8.45 14.25 -14.06
C GLU A 140 8.73 15.42 -13.10
N GLY A 141 9.17 15.15 -11.87
CA GLY A 141 9.50 16.16 -10.86
C GLY A 141 8.31 16.75 -10.10
N LYS A 142 7.17 16.09 -10.13
CA LYS A 142 6.00 16.51 -9.34
C LYS A 142 6.24 16.35 -7.85
N THR A 143 5.65 17.23 -7.07
CA THR A 143 5.68 17.19 -5.61
C THR A 143 4.78 16.08 -5.06
N ILE A 144 5.04 15.67 -3.81
CA ILE A 144 4.21 14.68 -3.11
C ILE A 144 2.72 15.12 -3.09
N ASP A 145 2.43 16.40 -2.91
CA ASP A 145 1.07 16.93 -2.88
C ASP A 145 0.39 16.86 -4.25
N GLU A 146 1.10 17.19 -5.32
CA GLU A 146 0.58 17.10 -6.68
C GLU A 146 0.26 15.65 -7.05
N ILE A 147 1.14 14.71 -6.68
CA ILE A 147 0.93 13.27 -6.92
C ILE A 147 -0.24 12.76 -6.11
N ALA A 148 -0.32 13.08 -4.80
CA ALA A 148 -1.43 12.69 -3.95
C ALA A 148 -2.76 13.19 -4.50
N LYS A 149 -2.82 14.45 -4.96
CA LYS A 149 -4.01 15.02 -5.59
C LYS A 149 -4.42 14.28 -6.86
N CYS A 150 -3.46 13.92 -7.72
CA CYS A 150 -3.73 13.12 -8.91
C CYS A 150 -4.29 11.73 -8.52
N CYS A 151 -3.68 11.05 -7.54
CA CYS A 151 -4.17 9.77 -7.06
C CYS A 151 -5.62 9.84 -6.56
N LEU A 152 -5.95 10.87 -5.77
CA LEU A 152 -7.31 11.08 -5.27
C LEU A 152 -8.34 11.33 -6.40
N LEU A 153 -7.94 11.98 -7.49
CA LEU A 153 -8.81 12.16 -8.65
C LEU A 153 -9.11 10.83 -9.36
N TYR A 154 -8.14 9.93 -9.43
CA TYR A 154 -8.34 8.59 -10.01
C TYR A 154 -9.22 7.69 -9.15
N THR A 155 -9.17 7.85 -7.84
CA THR A 155 -9.95 7.05 -6.89
C THR A 155 -11.33 7.63 -6.58
N SER A 156 -11.59 8.87 -7.01
CA SER A 156 -12.91 9.50 -6.85
C SER A 156 -13.89 8.97 -7.91
N PRO A 157 -15.13 8.61 -7.53
CA PRO A 157 -16.13 8.18 -8.50
C PRO A 157 -16.40 9.27 -9.52
N SER A 158 -16.37 8.92 -10.81
CA SER A 158 -16.72 9.87 -11.87
C SER A 158 -18.22 10.16 -11.85
N PRO A 159 -18.66 11.31 -12.36
CA PRO A 159 -20.10 11.61 -12.52
C PRO A 159 -20.86 10.54 -13.32
N ARG A 160 -20.17 9.76 -14.18
CA ARG A 160 -20.75 8.63 -14.92
C ARG A 160 -20.98 7.41 -14.07
N ASP A 161 -20.14 7.16 -13.06
CA ASP A 161 -20.27 6.02 -12.15
C ASP A 161 -21.48 6.20 -11.21
N ILE A 162 -21.83 7.45 -10.89
CA ILE A 162 -22.96 7.80 -10.04
C ILE A 162 -24.30 7.70 -10.80
N SER A 163 -24.28 7.83 -12.14
CA SER A 163 -25.51 7.83 -12.97
C SER A 163 -26.02 6.44 -13.33
N GLY A 164 -25.28 5.37 -13.02
CA GLY A 164 -25.61 3.98 -13.37
C GLY A 164 -26.49 3.21 -12.38
N SER A 165 -26.85 3.81 -11.25
CA SER A 165 -27.68 3.16 -10.21
C SER A 165 -29.11 3.71 -10.22
N ARG A 166 -29.88 3.40 -11.26
CA ARG A 166 -31.36 3.52 -11.28
C ARG A 166 -32.00 2.26 -11.81
#